data_68be5cd88e8e69f402a1238cf6c7adbb
#
_entry.id   68be5cd88e8e69f402a1238cf6c7adbb
#
_cell.length_a   1.000
_cell.length_b   1.000
_cell.length_c   1.000
_cell.angle_alpha   90.00
_cell.angle_beta   90.00
_cell.angle_gamma   90.00
#
_symmetry.space_group_name_H-M   'P 1'
#
loop_
_entity.id
_entity.type
_entity.pdbx_description
1 polymer ?
#
loop_
_entity_poly.entity_id
_entity_poly.type
_entity_poly.pdbx_seq_one_letter_code
_entity_poly.pdbx_strand_id
1 'polypeptide(L)'
;MSVFENFVSGITGGDLLGKLIVAIILVFAIAVVSHVLVKWLRHIMQRDDTSIPQSSIFINIMRGIVWGLGCCFVLDTCFNVNMSALIAALGVGGIALSLGFQDTLSNLIGGVQISFMKIVKPGDNIQVGSSKGVVQDVTWRHATIRNRLGETVIIPNSVISKNAV
;
A
#
# COMPACT_ATOMS: atom_id res chain seq x y z
N MET A 1 3.61 -7.19 -25.50
CA MET A 1 5.02 -7.59 -25.36
C MET A 1 5.74 -7.55 -26.71
N SER A 2 5.23 -8.13 -27.77
CA SER A 2 5.90 -8.22 -29.09
C SER A 2 6.31 -6.89 -29.76
N VAL A 3 5.57 -5.80 -29.60
CA VAL A 3 5.87 -4.50 -30.25
C VAL A 3 7.10 -3.82 -29.63
N PHE A 4 7.24 -3.90 -28.30
CA PHE A 4 8.37 -3.32 -27.60
C PHE A 4 9.64 -4.17 -27.79
N GLU A 5 9.52 -5.49 -27.79
CA GLU A 5 10.63 -6.41 -28.12
C GLU A 5 11.13 -6.20 -29.54
N ASN A 6 10.23 -6.04 -30.53
CA ASN A 6 10.61 -5.74 -31.90
C ASN A 6 11.24 -4.35 -32.05
N PHE A 7 10.80 -3.37 -31.25
CA PHE A 7 11.41 -2.05 -31.21
C PHE A 7 12.82 -2.08 -30.61
N VAL A 8 13.00 -2.81 -29.50
CA VAL A 8 14.31 -2.99 -28.87
C VAL A 8 15.25 -3.75 -29.78
N SER A 9 14.81 -4.87 -30.39
CA SER A 9 15.62 -5.64 -31.32
C SER A 9 16.00 -4.85 -32.59
N GLY A 10 15.11 -3.96 -33.06
CA GLY A 10 15.39 -3.05 -34.18
C GLY A 10 16.45 -2.00 -33.89
N ILE A 11 16.51 -1.50 -32.64
CA ILE A 11 17.52 -0.53 -32.20
C ILE A 11 18.85 -1.20 -31.86
N THR A 12 18.81 -2.40 -31.31
CA THR A 12 19.99 -3.09 -30.78
C THR A 12 20.75 -3.92 -31.83
N GLY A 13 20.16 -4.16 -33.02
CA GLY A 13 20.80 -4.99 -34.06
C GLY A 13 21.21 -6.39 -33.57
N GLY A 14 20.74 -6.83 -32.42
CA GLY A 14 21.15 -8.08 -31.77
C GLY A 14 22.48 -8.05 -31.01
N ASP A 15 23.24 -6.96 -31.10
CA ASP A 15 24.55 -6.83 -30.46
C ASP A 15 24.45 -6.60 -28.95
N LEU A 16 25.43 -7.14 -28.20
CA LEU A 16 25.57 -6.94 -26.76
C LEU A 16 25.63 -5.45 -26.39
N LEU A 17 26.31 -4.65 -27.21
CA LEU A 17 26.41 -3.19 -27.01
C LEU A 17 25.04 -2.50 -27.07
N GLY A 18 24.19 -2.87 -28.01
CA GLY A 18 22.83 -2.31 -28.11
C GLY A 18 21.98 -2.66 -26.90
N LYS A 19 22.02 -3.92 -26.43
CA LYS A 19 21.32 -4.36 -25.23
C LYS A 19 21.77 -3.60 -23.99
N LEU A 20 23.07 -3.36 -23.83
CA LEU A 20 23.62 -2.57 -22.74
C LEU A 20 23.18 -1.12 -22.78
N ILE A 21 23.11 -0.50 -23.96
CA ILE A 21 22.63 0.88 -24.11
C ILE A 21 21.15 0.99 -23.69
N VAL A 22 20.31 0.06 -24.15
CA VAL A 22 18.88 0.05 -23.75
C VAL A 22 18.73 -0.22 -22.27
N ALA A 23 19.49 -1.14 -21.69
CA ALA A 23 19.49 -1.41 -20.25
C ALA A 23 19.86 -0.14 -19.45
N ILE A 24 20.87 0.59 -19.85
CA ILE A 24 21.28 1.85 -19.21
C ILE A 24 20.16 2.90 -19.29
N ILE A 25 19.53 3.03 -20.44
CA ILE A 25 18.41 3.98 -20.63
C ILE A 25 17.24 3.62 -19.72
N LEU A 26 16.88 2.32 -19.64
CA LEU A 26 15.79 1.82 -18.79
C LEU A 26 16.11 2.02 -17.30
N VAL A 27 17.33 1.70 -16.88
CA VAL A 27 17.78 1.93 -15.50
C VAL A 27 17.72 3.41 -15.14
N PHE A 28 18.15 4.27 -16.06
CA PHE A 28 18.06 5.72 -15.88
C PHE A 28 16.59 6.17 -15.76
N ALA A 29 15.70 5.67 -16.61
CA ALA A 29 14.28 5.97 -16.54
C ALA A 29 13.66 5.51 -15.20
N ILE A 30 14.00 4.30 -14.71
CA ILE A 30 13.58 3.79 -13.41
C ILE A 30 14.10 4.69 -12.27
N ALA A 31 15.35 5.12 -12.34
CA ALA A 31 15.94 6.03 -11.35
C ALA A 31 15.21 7.38 -11.31
N VAL A 32 14.88 7.95 -12.48
CA VAL A 32 14.09 9.20 -12.58
C VAL A 32 12.70 9.00 -11.99
N VAL A 33 11.99 7.93 -12.36
CA VAL A 33 10.66 7.62 -11.82
C VAL A 33 10.72 7.45 -10.30
N SER A 34 11.69 6.68 -9.79
CA SER A 34 11.91 6.50 -8.35
C SER A 34 12.16 7.84 -7.65
N HIS A 35 12.98 8.71 -8.25
CA HIS A 35 13.29 10.02 -7.67
C HIS A 35 12.06 10.94 -7.63
N VAL A 36 11.30 10.98 -8.72
CA VAL A 36 10.06 11.78 -8.81
C VAL A 36 9.03 11.31 -7.81
N LEU A 37 8.79 9.99 -7.72
CA LEU A 37 7.84 9.40 -6.76
C LEU A 37 8.24 9.70 -5.31
N VAL A 38 9.52 9.53 -4.98
CA VAL A 38 10.03 9.85 -3.63
C VAL A 38 9.88 11.33 -3.31
N LYS A 39 10.19 12.21 -4.28
CA LYS A 39 10.04 13.66 -4.10
C LYS A 39 8.57 14.06 -3.90
N TRP A 40 7.68 13.49 -4.69
CA TRP A 40 6.23 13.71 -4.59
C TRP A 40 5.68 13.22 -3.24
N LEU A 41 6.07 12.00 -2.82
CA LEU A 41 5.68 11.44 -1.54
C LEU A 41 6.16 12.30 -0.36
N ARG A 42 7.41 12.76 -0.39
CA ARG A 42 7.94 13.69 0.62
C ARG A 42 7.16 14.99 0.66
N HIS A 43 6.80 15.53 -0.50
CA HIS A 43 6.04 16.79 -0.55
C HIS A 43 4.66 16.67 0.10
N ILE A 44 3.97 15.52 -0.10
CA ILE A 44 2.68 15.26 0.55
C ILE A 44 2.85 15.10 2.06
N MET A 45 3.85 14.33 2.50
CA MET A 45 4.06 14.03 3.92
C MET A 45 4.58 15.22 4.73
N GLN A 46 5.19 16.22 4.10
CA GLN A 46 5.67 17.43 4.75
C GLN A 46 4.58 18.52 4.92
N ARG A 47 3.42 18.33 4.32
CA ARG A 47 2.31 19.29 4.42
C ARG A 47 1.55 19.23 5.74
N ASP A 48 1.61 18.10 6.42
CA ASP A 48 1.04 17.98 7.76
C ASP A 48 2.16 18.16 8.80
N ASP A 49 1.96 19.10 9.73
CA ASP A 49 2.87 19.43 10.84
C ASP A 49 3.11 18.25 11.83
N THR A 50 2.55 17.08 11.54
CA THR A 50 2.86 15.85 12.23
C THR A 50 4.18 15.30 11.71
N SER A 51 5.26 15.66 12.40
CA SER A 51 6.59 15.06 12.21
C SER A 51 6.51 13.56 12.54
N ILE A 52 6.08 12.74 11.56
CA ILE A 52 6.09 11.30 11.70
C ILE A 52 7.54 10.85 11.47
N PRO A 53 8.27 10.41 12.52
CA PRO A 53 9.67 9.94 12.37
C PRO A 53 9.80 8.73 11.43
N GLN A 54 8.67 8.11 11.07
CA GLN A 54 8.58 6.87 10.28
C GLN A 54 8.46 7.11 8.76
N SER A 55 8.46 8.36 8.29
CA SER A 55 8.35 8.66 6.85
C SER A 55 9.46 8.00 6.01
N SER A 56 10.64 7.78 6.58
CA SER A 56 11.76 7.13 5.91
C SER A 56 11.49 5.66 5.57
N ILE A 57 10.71 4.95 6.39
CA ILE A 57 10.37 3.53 6.15
C ILE A 57 9.51 3.39 4.90
N PHE A 58 8.45 4.18 4.77
CA PHE A 58 7.57 4.16 3.61
C PHE A 58 8.31 4.52 2.32
N ILE A 59 9.19 5.52 2.37
CA ILE A 59 10.03 5.93 1.24
C ILE A 59 10.97 4.80 0.83
N ASN A 60 11.60 4.13 1.78
CA ASN A 60 12.52 3.04 1.49
C ASN A 60 11.81 1.80 0.93
N ILE A 61 10.62 1.46 1.45
CA ILE A 61 9.77 0.39 0.91
C ILE A 61 9.36 0.72 -0.53
N MET A 62 8.84 1.93 -0.78
CA MET A 62 8.46 2.38 -2.12
C MET A 62 9.64 2.31 -3.10
N ARG A 63 10.81 2.78 -2.67
CA ARG A 63 12.03 2.71 -3.48
C ARG A 63 12.40 1.26 -3.76
N GLY A 64 12.36 0.38 -2.76
CA GLY A 64 12.64 -1.05 -2.92
C GLY A 64 11.71 -1.72 -3.93
N ILE A 65 10.41 -1.42 -3.89
CA ILE A 65 9.42 -1.94 -4.84
C ILE A 65 9.72 -1.45 -6.27
N VAL A 66 9.94 -0.15 -6.45
CA VAL A 66 10.23 0.43 -7.78
C VAL A 66 11.51 -0.16 -8.37
N TRP A 67 12.57 -0.28 -7.58
CA TRP A 67 13.82 -0.86 -8.05
C TRP A 67 13.72 -2.36 -8.30
N GLY A 68 12.99 -3.10 -7.44
CA GLY A 68 12.77 -4.54 -7.62
C GLY A 68 12.02 -4.85 -8.91
N LEU A 69 10.87 -4.20 -9.13
CA LEU A 69 10.08 -4.36 -10.35
C LEU A 69 10.83 -3.86 -11.59
N GLY A 70 11.53 -2.74 -11.47
CA GLY A 70 12.33 -2.17 -12.55
C GLY A 70 13.49 -3.09 -12.97
N CYS A 71 14.18 -3.69 -12.01
CA CYS A 71 15.24 -4.66 -12.27
C CYS A 71 14.70 -5.90 -13.00
N CYS A 72 13.57 -6.44 -12.55
CA CYS A 72 12.90 -7.56 -13.22
C CYS A 72 12.57 -7.20 -14.68
N PHE A 73 12.04 -6.00 -14.92
CA PHE A 73 11.68 -5.53 -16.25
C PHE A 73 12.90 -5.40 -17.17
N VAL A 74 14.01 -4.87 -16.66
CA VAL A 74 15.27 -4.75 -17.44
C VAL A 74 15.85 -6.11 -17.77
N LEU A 75 15.85 -7.05 -16.81
CA LEU A 75 16.37 -8.40 -17.02
C LEU A 75 15.55 -9.18 -18.05
N ASP A 76 14.23 -9.08 -18.00
CA ASP A 76 13.33 -9.70 -18.98
C ASP A 76 13.55 -9.11 -20.38
N THR A 77 13.52 -7.76 -20.49
CA THR A 77 13.54 -7.07 -21.78
C THR A 77 14.91 -7.11 -22.47
N CYS A 78 15.99 -6.94 -21.74
CA CYS A 78 17.34 -6.81 -22.33
C CYS A 78 18.07 -8.14 -22.42
N PHE A 79 17.86 -9.03 -21.44
CA PHE A 79 18.62 -10.27 -21.30
C PHE A 79 17.77 -11.51 -21.53
N ASN A 80 16.46 -11.34 -21.83
CA ASN A 80 15.51 -12.42 -22.08
C ASN A 80 15.50 -13.46 -20.94
N VAL A 81 15.68 -13.00 -19.71
CA VAL A 81 15.63 -13.84 -18.51
C VAL A 81 14.18 -14.12 -18.17
N ASN A 82 13.82 -15.38 -18.08
CA ASN A 82 12.44 -15.75 -17.75
C ASN A 82 12.09 -15.34 -16.30
N MET A 83 11.36 -14.26 -16.17
CA MET A 83 10.92 -13.72 -14.87
C MET A 83 9.62 -14.37 -14.36
N SER A 84 9.02 -15.31 -15.08
CA SER A 84 7.74 -15.92 -14.71
C SER A 84 7.76 -16.55 -13.31
N ALA A 85 8.85 -17.26 -12.97
CA ALA A 85 9.00 -17.85 -11.65
C ALA A 85 9.11 -16.79 -10.53
N LEU A 86 9.79 -15.68 -10.79
CA LEU A 86 9.92 -14.58 -9.85
C LEU A 86 8.59 -13.83 -9.67
N ILE A 87 7.87 -13.60 -10.77
CA ILE A 87 6.54 -12.98 -10.73
C ILE A 87 5.56 -13.88 -9.98
N ALA A 88 5.62 -15.20 -10.19
CA ALA A 88 4.81 -16.16 -9.44
C ALA A 88 5.15 -16.13 -7.94
N ALA A 89 6.43 -16.10 -7.58
CA ALA A 89 6.87 -16.00 -6.19
C ALA A 89 6.43 -14.68 -5.53
N LEU A 90 6.51 -13.55 -6.26
CA LEU A 90 5.98 -12.26 -5.80
C LEU A 90 4.46 -12.30 -5.62
N GLY A 91 3.74 -13.03 -6.47
CA GLY A 91 2.30 -13.26 -6.35
C GLY A 91 1.95 -14.01 -5.06
N VAL A 92 2.65 -15.10 -4.76
CA VAL A 92 2.48 -15.85 -3.49
C VAL A 92 2.83 -14.99 -2.29
N GLY A 93 3.95 -14.25 -2.37
CA GLY A 93 4.36 -13.28 -1.34
C GLY A 93 3.31 -12.18 -1.12
N GLY A 94 2.69 -11.70 -2.20
CA GLY A 94 1.59 -10.73 -2.15
C GLY A 94 0.35 -11.27 -1.43
N ILE A 95 0.00 -12.54 -1.65
CA ILE A 95 -1.10 -13.21 -0.92
C ILE A 95 -0.77 -13.29 0.56
N ALA A 96 0.45 -13.72 0.93
CA ALA A 96 0.87 -13.81 2.33
C ALA A 96 0.83 -12.43 3.01
N LEU A 97 1.31 -11.38 2.32
CA LEU A 97 1.26 -10.01 2.80
C LEU A 97 -0.18 -9.53 2.98
N SER A 98 -1.05 -9.83 2.02
CA SER A 98 -2.48 -9.48 2.05
C SER A 98 -3.20 -10.10 3.25
N LEU A 99 -2.90 -11.38 3.55
CA LEU A 99 -3.42 -12.06 4.75
C LEU A 99 -2.90 -11.41 6.03
N GLY A 100 -1.63 -10.98 6.06
CA GLY A 100 -1.07 -10.25 7.19
C GLY A 100 -1.73 -8.89 7.44
N PHE A 101 -2.23 -8.22 6.39
CA PHE A 101 -2.93 -6.94 6.47
C PHE A 101 -4.46 -7.06 6.57
N GLN A 102 -5.01 -8.26 6.56
CA GLN A 102 -6.45 -8.51 6.50
C GLN A 102 -7.24 -7.76 7.58
N ASP A 103 -6.78 -7.79 8.82
CA ASP A 103 -7.47 -7.12 9.93
C ASP A 103 -7.41 -5.59 9.82
N THR A 104 -6.26 -5.07 9.39
CA THR A 104 -6.08 -3.63 9.17
C THR A 104 -7.03 -3.13 8.07
N LEU A 105 -7.10 -3.86 6.97
CA LEU A 105 -7.97 -3.53 5.84
C LEU A 105 -9.46 -3.67 6.22
N SER A 106 -9.81 -4.72 6.97
CA SER A 106 -11.17 -4.93 7.48
C SER A 106 -11.62 -3.77 8.38
N ASN A 107 -10.73 -3.27 9.25
CA ASN A 107 -11.03 -2.13 10.11
C ASN A 107 -11.16 -0.82 9.32
N LEU A 108 -10.32 -0.61 8.32
CA LEU A 108 -10.40 0.56 7.44
C LEU A 108 -11.73 0.58 6.68
N ILE A 109 -12.09 -0.54 6.05
CA ILE A 109 -13.36 -0.69 5.31
C ILE A 109 -14.54 -0.50 6.26
N GLY A 110 -14.50 -1.11 7.46
CA GLY A 110 -15.51 -0.94 8.49
C GLY A 110 -15.66 0.52 8.92
N GLY A 111 -14.56 1.24 9.11
CA GLY A 111 -14.57 2.66 9.46
C GLY A 111 -15.19 3.54 8.37
N VAL A 112 -14.83 3.29 7.10
CA VAL A 112 -15.45 3.97 5.95
C VAL A 112 -16.96 3.69 5.91
N GLN A 113 -17.37 2.44 6.07
CA GLN A 113 -18.77 2.04 6.06
C GLN A 113 -19.56 2.71 7.19
N ILE A 114 -19.05 2.69 8.43
CA ILE A 114 -19.67 3.35 9.59
C ILE A 114 -19.84 4.84 9.33
N SER A 115 -18.79 5.51 8.83
CA SER A 115 -18.81 6.96 8.58
C SER A 115 -19.73 7.33 7.43
N PHE A 116 -19.72 6.56 6.33
CA PHE A 116 -20.50 6.86 5.14
C PHE A 116 -21.99 6.60 5.36
N MET A 117 -22.32 5.46 5.95
CA MET A 117 -23.71 5.07 6.26
C MET A 117 -24.23 5.71 7.54
N LYS A 118 -23.35 6.40 8.31
CA LYS A 118 -23.70 7.01 9.61
C LYS A 118 -24.33 6.01 10.57
N ILE A 119 -23.87 4.77 10.56
CA ILE A 119 -24.38 3.68 11.41
C ILE A 119 -24.21 4.03 12.88
N VAL A 120 -23.07 4.63 13.22
CA VAL A 120 -22.69 5.07 14.56
C VAL A 120 -22.11 6.47 14.48
N LYS A 121 -22.52 7.35 15.39
CA LYS A 121 -22.04 8.74 15.48
C LYS A 121 -21.55 9.02 16.91
N PRO A 122 -20.62 9.98 17.08
CA PRO A 122 -20.30 10.53 18.39
C PRO A 122 -21.58 10.98 19.11
N GLY A 123 -21.74 10.57 20.37
CA GLY A 123 -22.93 10.80 21.18
C GLY A 123 -23.94 9.65 21.21
N ASP A 124 -23.89 8.70 20.29
CA ASP A 124 -24.79 7.54 20.30
C ASP A 124 -24.46 6.60 21.45
N ASN A 125 -25.50 6.00 22.05
CA ASN A 125 -25.33 4.97 23.06
C ASN A 125 -25.43 3.61 22.38
N ILE A 126 -24.32 2.91 22.29
CA ILE A 126 -24.21 1.63 21.57
C ILE A 126 -23.87 0.48 22.51
N GLN A 127 -24.22 -0.73 22.08
CA GLN A 127 -23.80 -1.97 22.71
C GLN A 127 -23.23 -2.89 21.65
N VAL A 128 -21.95 -3.25 21.79
CA VAL A 128 -21.25 -4.17 20.89
C VAL A 128 -20.70 -5.33 21.72
N GLY A 129 -21.30 -6.50 21.59
CA GLY A 129 -21.00 -7.64 22.45
C GLY A 129 -21.29 -7.33 23.92
N SER A 130 -20.29 -7.48 24.77
CA SER A 130 -20.38 -7.16 26.21
C SER A 130 -20.10 -5.68 26.53
N SER A 131 -19.61 -4.90 25.58
CA SER A 131 -19.24 -3.50 25.77
C SER A 131 -20.41 -2.58 25.48
N LYS A 132 -20.81 -1.75 26.45
CA LYS A 132 -21.89 -0.78 26.33
C LYS A 132 -21.40 0.60 26.77
N GLY A 133 -21.70 1.64 25.97
CA GLY A 133 -21.31 2.99 26.31
C GLY A 133 -21.69 4.02 25.25
N VAL A 134 -21.33 5.27 25.52
CA VAL A 134 -21.55 6.40 24.60
C VAL A 134 -20.32 6.57 23.74
N VAL A 135 -20.53 6.66 22.42
CA VAL A 135 -19.47 6.88 21.43
C VAL A 135 -18.86 8.26 21.63
N GLN A 136 -17.56 8.31 21.82
CA GLN A 136 -16.79 9.55 21.95
C GLN A 136 -16.25 9.99 20.60
N ASP A 137 -15.67 9.03 19.86
CA ASP A 137 -15.02 9.28 18.58
C ASP A 137 -15.03 8.04 17.70
N VAL A 138 -14.97 8.25 16.38
CA VAL A 138 -14.85 7.21 15.36
C VAL A 138 -13.69 7.55 14.46
N THR A 139 -12.60 6.80 14.58
CA THR A 139 -11.40 6.93 13.74
C THR A 139 -11.46 5.98 12.55
N TRP A 140 -10.47 6.02 11.66
CA TRP A 140 -10.38 5.12 10.51
C TRP A 140 -10.25 3.64 10.89
N ARG A 141 -9.80 3.31 12.10
CA ARG A 141 -9.51 1.94 12.56
C ARG A 141 -10.41 1.46 13.69
N HIS A 142 -10.83 2.35 14.58
CA HIS A 142 -11.59 2.00 15.77
C HIS A 142 -12.55 3.11 16.17
N ALA A 143 -13.60 2.74 16.89
CA ALA A 143 -14.43 3.67 17.64
C ALA A 143 -14.06 3.60 19.14
N THR A 144 -14.15 4.75 19.78
CA THR A 144 -13.91 4.90 21.21
C THR A 144 -15.25 5.14 21.90
N ILE A 145 -15.60 4.30 22.88
CA ILE A 145 -16.81 4.46 23.69
C ILE A 145 -16.44 4.69 25.14
N ARG A 146 -17.31 5.40 25.86
CA ARG A 146 -17.21 5.60 27.30
C ARG A 146 -18.34 4.84 28.00
N ASN A 147 -17.96 3.93 28.89
CA ASN A 147 -18.95 3.14 29.63
C ASN A 147 -19.52 3.93 30.84
N ARG A 148 -20.49 3.32 31.56
CA ARG A 148 -21.12 3.96 32.75
C ARG A 148 -20.16 4.16 33.92
N LEU A 149 -19.06 3.41 33.98
CA LEU A 149 -18.03 3.55 35.01
C LEU A 149 -17.04 4.65 34.66
N GLY A 150 -17.19 5.32 33.49
CA GLY A 150 -16.29 6.35 33.01
C GLY A 150 -15.05 5.82 32.29
N GLU A 151 -14.94 4.49 32.08
CA GLU A 151 -13.82 3.87 31.39
C GLU A 151 -13.94 4.02 29.89
N THR A 152 -12.80 4.20 29.25
CA THR A 152 -12.69 4.29 27.79
C THR A 152 -12.45 2.90 27.21
N VAL A 153 -13.34 2.46 26.33
CA VAL A 153 -13.24 1.17 25.65
C VAL A 153 -13.02 1.44 24.15
N ILE A 154 -12.03 0.79 23.59
CA ILE A 154 -11.67 0.90 22.15
C ILE A 154 -12.21 -0.33 21.44
N ILE A 155 -13.06 -0.13 20.43
CA ILE A 155 -13.70 -1.20 19.66
C ILE A 155 -13.24 -1.10 18.20
N PRO A 156 -12.64 -2.15 17.62
CA PRO A 156 -12.28 -2.15 16.19
C PRO A 156 -13.52 -1.94 15.30
N ASN A 157 -13.36 -1.13 14.25
CA ASN A 157 -14.47 -0.83 13.34
C ASN A 157 -15.02 -2.07 12.64
N SER A 158 -14.17 -3.06 12.36
CA SER A 158 -14.58 -4.34 11.79
C SER A 158 -15.54 -5.12 12.69
N VAL A 159 -15.47 -4.92 14.00
CA VAL A 159 -16.37 -5.54 14.97
C VAL A 159 -17.73 -4.83 14.95
N ILE A 160 -17.72 -3.50 14.90
CA ILE A 160 -18.97 -2.71 14.87
C ILE A 160 -19.72 -2.95 13.55
N SER A 161 -19.03 -2.96 12.41
CA SER A 161 -19.68 -3.12 11.09
C SER A 161 -20.25 -4.51 10.85
N LYS A 162 -19.75 -5.54 11.57
CA LYS A 162 -20.21 -6.93 11.43
C LYS A 162 -21.27 -7.35 12.45
N ASN A 163 -21.43 -6.61 13.53
CA ASN A 163 -22.39 -6.90 14.58
C ASN A 163 -23.60 -5.96 14.51
N ALA A 164 -24.74 -6.43 15.00
CA ALA A 164 -25.87 -5.55 15.27
C ALA A 164 -25.50 -4.58 16.41
N VAL A 165 -25.75 -3.32 16.21
CA VAL A 165 -25.41 -2.22 17.13
C VAL A 165 -26.68 -1.62 17.71
#